data_1b58f8672e21045bc48e86349bb2cd86
#
_entry.id   1b58f8672e21045bc48e86349bb2cd86
#
_cell.length_a   1.000
_cell.length_b   1.000
_cell.length_c   1.000
_cell.angle_alpha   90.00
_cell.angle_beta   90.00
_cell.angle_gamma   90.00
#
_symmetry.space_group_name_H-M   'P 1'
#
loop_
_entity.id
_entity.type
_entity.pdbx_description
1 polymer ?
#
loop_
_entity_poly.entity_id
_entity_poly.type
_entity_poly.pdbx_seq_one_letter_code
_entity_poly.pdbx_strand_id
1 'polypeptide(L)'
;LLVELASRDWSPAVVEALDIRPEWLPPTHEGTQITGVISTAAAEATGLKAGTPVVGGGGDQAAGAVGVGAVEEGIVALSLGTSGVVFASADSPIYEPEGRLHAFPHSLPGKWHLMGVMLSAAGSLRWYRDTLAPGVAYDDLLAPAAAIPTGSDGLLFLPYLTGERTPHPDPLARGAFIGLTVRHSQAHMTRAVLEGVAFGLRDSFELMKAAGLSAIRQVRVSGGGARSPLWRQILADVLGSELVTVNTTEGAAYGAALLAGVGAGFWPDGETACRETVRVTGSTTPDADAVAVYEKAYGVYRGLYPALKGTFERLSMGDSE
;
A
#
# COMPACT_ATOMS: atom_id res chain seq x y z
N LEU A 1 -7.87 -8.72 13.83
CA LEU A 1 -8.52 -8.09 14.99
C LEU A 1 -8.50 -8.98 16.24
N LEU A 2 -8.66 -10.31 16.11
CA LEU A 2 -8.72 -11.22 17.26
C LEU A 2 -7.35 -11.80 17.65
N VAL A 3 -6.33 -11.60 16.83
CA VAL A 3 -4.96 -12.09 17.06
C VAL A 3 -4.17 -11.09 17.89
N GLU A 4 -3.46 -11.55 18.89
CA GLU A 4 -2.50 -10.78 19.65
C GLU A 4 -1.20 -10.66 18.85
N LEU A 5 -0.72 -9.42 18.67
CA LEU A 5 0.39 -9.14 17.78
C LEU A 5 1.70 -9.80 18.21
N ALA A 6 1.97 -9.81 19.52
CA ALA A 6 3.22 -10.34 20.06
C ALA A 6 3.26 -11.88 20.05
N SER A 7 2.18 -12.53 20.50
CA SER A 7 2.09 -14.00 20.56
C SER A 7 1.81 -14.63 19.19
N ARG A 8 1.29 -13.86 18.22
CA ARG A 8 0.85 -14.31 16.89
C ARG A 8 -0.25 -15.36 16.94
N ASP A 9 -1.02 -15.38 18.01
CA ASP A 9 -2.12 -16.31 18.23
C ASP A 9 -3.37 -15.54 18.69
N TRP A 10 -4.50 -16.24 18.82
CA TRP A 10 -5.75 -15.66 19.28
C TRP A 10 -5.56 -14.99 20.65
N SER A 11 -6.05 -13.75 20.79
CA SER A 11 -6.01 -13.02 22.06
C SER A 11 -7.06 -13.54 23.01
N PRO A 12 -6.70 -14.22 24.14
CA PRO A 12 -7.69 -14.73 25.08
C PRO A 12 -8.59 -13.62 25.63
N ALA A 13 -8.01 -12.46 25.93
CA ALA A 13 -8.74 -11.31 26.47
C ALA A 13 -9.82 -10.78 25.50
N VAL A 14 -9.50 -10.71 24.18
CA VAL A 14 -10.45 -10.24 23.18
C VAL A 14 -11.51 -11.31 22.88
N VAL A 15 -11.13 -12.58 22.86
CA VAL A 15 -12.04 -13.72 22.65
C VAL A 15 -13.06 -13.78 23.79
N GLU A 16 -12.61 -13.64 25.05
CA GLU A 16 -13.46 -13.59 26.23
C GLU A 16 -14.38 -12.35 26.22
N ALA A 17 -13.84 -11.17 25.96
CA ALA A 17 -14.61 -9.92 25.95
C ALA A 17 -15.74 -9.90 24.90
N LEU A 18 -15.59 -10.65 23.82
CA LEU A 18 -16.57 -10.76 22.74
C LEU A 18 -17.47 -12.01 22.85
N ASP A 19 -17.35 -12.78 23.93
CA ASP A 19 -18.09 -14.03 24.18
C ASP A 19 -17.95 -15.02 22.99
N ILE A 20 -16.75 -15.09 22.41
CA ILE A 20 -16.44 -16.02 21.31
C ILE A 20 -16.01 -17.35 21.90
N ARG A 21 -16.66 -18.44 21.48
CA ARG A 21 -16.26 -19.78 21.92
C ARG A 21 -14.94 -20.17 21.27
N PRO A 22 -13.88 -20.53 22.06
CA PRO A 22 -12.56 -20.86 21.54
C PRO A 22 -12.56 -21.98 20.49
N GLU A 23 -13.48 -22.94 20.60
CA GLU A 23 -13.60 -24.06 19.65
C GLU A 23 -14.06 -23.64 18.23
N TRP A 24 -14.52 -22.40 18.06
CA TRP A 24 -14.82 -21.85 16.73
C TRP A 24 -13.57 -21.32 16.01
N LEU A 25 -12.50 -21.11 16.75
CA LEU A 25 -11.27 -20.53 16.20
C LEU A 25 -10.34 -21.67 15.72
N PRO A 26 -9.91 -21.65 14.45
CA PRO A 26 -8.96 -22.62 13.95
C PRO A 26 -7.58 -22.42 14.57
N PRO A 27 -6.69 -23.41 14.57
CA PRO A 27 -5.30 -23.22 14.94
C PRO A 27 -4.62 -22.21 14.02
N THR A 28 -3.76 -21.35 14.58
CA THR A 28 -2.95 -20.40 13.84
C THR A 28 -1.69 -21.08 13.32
N HIS A 29 -1.20 -20.66 12.14
CA HIS A 29 -0.05 -21.24 11.49
C HIS A 29 0.83 -20.15 10.86
N GLU A 30 2.14 -20.39 10.84
CA GLU A 30 3.05 -19.56 10.05
C GLU A 30 2.86 -19.82 8.55
N GLY A 31 3.14 -18.80 7.72
CA GLY A 31 2.85 -18.90 6.28
C GLY A 31 3.61 -20.00 5.55
N THR A 32 4.80 -20.35 6.02
CA THR A 32 5.63 -21.45 5.44
C THR A 32 5.42 -22.80 6.12
N GLN A 33 4.61 -22.86 7.19
CA GLN A 33 4.36 -24.09 7.92
C GLN A 33 3.47 -25.04 7.10
N ILE A 34 3.85 -26.31 7.02
CA ILE A 34 2.99 -27.35 6.44
C ILE A 34 1.79 -27.58 7.36
N THR A 35 0.59 -27.34 6.84
CA THR A 35 -0.69 -27.44 7.57
C THR A 35 -1.47 -28.69 7.16
N GLY A 36 -1.07 -29.35 6.08
CA GLY A 36 -1.70 -30.54 5.55
C GLY A 36 -1.05 -31.03 4.27
N VAL A 37 -1.73 -31.97 3.62
CA VAL A 37 -1.33 -32.48 2.31
C VAL A 37 -2.56 -32.62 1.40
N ILE A 38 -2.34 -32.63 0.09
CA ILE A 38 -3.40 -32.89 -0.89
C ILE A 38 -3.92 -34.32 -0.65
N SER A 39 -5.21 -34.44 -0.32
CA SER A 39 -5.88 -35.73 -0.13
C SER A 39 -6.08 -36.46 -1.47
N THR A 40 -6.34 -37.78 -1.42
CA THR A 40 -6.65 -38.56 -2.62
C THR A 40 -7.85 -37.98 -3.38
N ALA A 41 -8.91 -37.62 -2.67
CA ALA A 41 -10.11 -37.03 -3.30
C ALA A 41 -9.81 -35.68 -3.96
N ALA A 42 -8.99 -34.84 -3.33
CA ALA A 42 -8.57 -33.56 -3.93
C ALA A 42 -7.66 -33.78 -5.15
N ALA A 43 -6.78 -34.79 -5.11
CA ALA A 43 -5.93 -35.15 -6.23
C ALA A 43 -6.75 -35.60 -7.45
N GLU A 44 -7.76 -36.44 -7.24
CA GLU A 44 -8.69 -36.87 -8.29
C GLU A 44 -9.47 -35.73 -8.90
N ALA A 45 -9.94 -34.76 -8.08
CA ALA A 45 -10.72 -33.63 -8.53
C ALA A 45 -9.91 -32.54 -9.26
N THR A 46 -8.62 -32.38 -8.92
CA THR A 46 -7.80 -31.26 -9.40
C THR A 46 -6.66 -31.65 -10.34
N GLY A 47 -6.31 -32.95 -10.39
CA GLY A 47 -5.12 -33.44 -11.10
C GLY A 47 -3.79 -33.20 -10.37
N LEU A 48 -3.82 -32.65 -9.15
CA LEU A 48 -2.64 -32.49 -8.30
C LEU A 48 -2.21 -33.86 -7.73
N LYS A 49 -0.93 -34.00 -7.38
CA LYS A 49 -0.42 -35.25 -6.79
C LYS A 49 -0.88 -35.38 -5.33
N ALA A 50 -1.48 -36.51 -4.97
CA ALA A 50 -1.79 -36.82 -3.57
C ALA A 50 -0.51 -36.80 -2.71
N GLY A 51 -0.61 -36.28 -1.48
CA GLY A 51 0.52 -36.12 -0.58
C GLY A 51 1.37 -34.86 -0.82
N THR A 52 1.06 -34.03 -1.82
CA THR A 52 1.74 -32.73 -2.00
C THR A 52 1.51 -31.85 -0.77
N PRO A 53 2.56 -31.27 -0.14
CA PRO A 53 2.42 -30.41 1.02
C PRO A 53 1.57 -29.17 0.74
N VAL A 54 0.75 -28.78 1.72
CA VAL A 54 -0.01 -27.53 1.73
C VAL A 54 0.49 -26.68 2.88
N VAL A 55 0.87 -25.43 2.61
CA VAL A 55 1.38 -24.49 3.63
C VAL A 55 0.30 -23.51 4.09
N GLY A 56 0.55 -22.81 5.19
CA GLY A 56 -0.36 -21.80 5.76
C GLY A 56 -0.65 -20.64 4.79
N GLY A 57 0.34 -20.25 4.00
CA GLY A 57 0.18 -19.12 3.06
C GLY A 57 0.16 -17.75 3.75
N GLY A 58 -0.59 -16.81 3.21
CA GLY A 58 -0.70 -15.45 3.78
C GLY A 58 -1.82 -14.67 3.13
N GLY A 59 -2.29 -13.64 3.82
CA GLY A 59 -3.17 -12.64 3.20
C GLY A 59 -2.50 -11.98 1.99
N ASP A 60 -3.30 -11.48 1.04
CA ASP A 60 -2.84 -10.97 -0.26
C ASP A 60 -1.71 -9.93 -0.15
N GLN A 61 -1.79 -9.01 0.81
CA GLN A 61 -0.77 -7.99 0.99
C GLN A 61 0.55 -8.55 1.56
N ALA A 62 0.48 -9.47 2.53
CA ALA A 62 1.66 -10.12 3.09
C ALA A 62 2.32 -11.06 2.08
N ALA A 63 1.53 -11.85 1.35
CA ALA A 63 2.03 -12.65 0.23
C ALA A 63 2.59 -11.76 -0.89
N GLY A 64 1.91 -10.63 -1.20
CA GLY A 64 2.39 -9.65 -2.17
C GLY A 64 3.74 -9.04 -1.81
N ALA A 65 3.96 -8.73 -0.53
CA ALA A 65 5.24 -8.25 -0.03
C ALA A 65 6.35 -9.29 -0.25
N VAL A 66 6.09 -10.57 0.04
CA VAL A 66 7.01 -11.67 -0.30
C VAL A 66 7.26 -11.72 -1.81
N GLY A 67 6.21 -11.65 -2.63
CA GLY A 67 6.32 -11.75 -4.08
C GLY A 67 7.11 -10.61 -4.73
N VAL A 68 7.16 -9.43 -4.11
CA VAL A 68 8.04 -8.33 -4.54
C VAL A 68 9.33 -8.27 -3.72
N GLY A 69 9.54 -9.19 -2.78
CA GLY A 69 10.74 -9.26 -1.94
C GLY A 69 10.87 -8.16 -0.89
N ALA A 70 9.77 -7.50 -0.51
CA ALA A 70 9.76 -6.51 0.56
C ALA A 70 9.61 -7.20 1.94
N VAL A 71 10.62 -7.99 2.31
CA VAL A 71 10.62 -8.87 3.50
C VAL A 71 11.64 -8.46 4.55
N GLU A 72 12.47 -7.49 4.26
CA GLU A 72 13.46 -6.92 5.17
C GLU A 72 13.00 -5.56 5.68
N GLU A 73 13.37 -5.23 6.91
CA GLU A 73 13.13 -3.90 7.45
C GLU A 73 13.84 -2.81 6.61
N GLY A 74 13.13 -1.72 6.33
CA GLY A 74 13.61 -0.65 5.45
C GLY A 74 13.30 -0.87 3.96
N ILE A 75 12.77 -2.02 3.56
CA ILE A 75 12.23 -2.24 2.21
C ILE A 75 10.70 -2.25 2.30
N VAL A 76 10.08 -1.30 1.59
CA VAL A 76 8.63 -1.09 1.61
C VAL A 76 8.02 -1.53 0.28
N ALA A 77 6.92 -2.28 0.32
CA ALA A 77 6.10 -2.51 -0.85
C ALA A 77 5.05 -1.39 -0.99
N LEU A 78 4.97 -0.78 -2.17
CA LEU A 78 3.95 0.18 -2.54
C LEU A 78 3.13 -0.35 -3.70
N SER A 79 1.87 -0.70 -3.44
CA SER A 79 0.91 -1.10 -4.47
C SER A 79 0.10 0.13 -4.91
N LEU A 80 0.24 0.55 -6.18
CA LEU A 80 -0.44 1.69 -6.77
C LEU A 80 -1.54 1.21 -7.74
N GLY A 81 -2.61 0.67 -7.16
CA GLY A 81 -3.83 0.22 -7.82
C GLY A 81 -4.95 1.25 -7.72
N THR A 82 -6.21 0.85 -7.85
CA THR A 82 -7.38 1.72 -7.59
C THR A 82 -7.25 2.36 -6.21
N SER A 83 -6.97 1.56 -5.18
CA SER A 83 -6.48 1.98 -3.87
C SER A 83 -4.95 1.95 -3.84
N GLY A 84 -4.34 2.61 -2.87
CA GLY A 84 -2.90 2.58 -2.60
C GLY A 84 -2.63 1.85 -1.29
N VAL A 85 -1.64 0.94 -1.29
CA VAL A 85 -1.23 0.23 -0.08
C VAL A 85 0.26 0.41 0.12
N VAL A 86 0.62 0.90 1.30
CA VAL A 86 2.00 0.95 1.78
C VAL A 86 2.17 -0.16 2.81
N PHE A 87 3.07 -1.09 2.53
CA PHE A 87 3.35 -2.24 3.39
C PHE A 87 4.82 -2.23 3.79
N ALA A 88 5.10 -2.25 5.07
CA ALA A 88 6.46 -2.25 5.61
C ALA A 88 6.66 -3.42 6.57
N SER A 89 7.64 -4.27 6.26
CA SER A 89 8.07 -5.36 7.14
C SER A 89 8.80 -4.83 8.37
N ALA A 90 8.62 -5.48 9.51
CA ALA A 90 9.26 -5.18 10.77
C ALA A 90 9.76 -6.46 11.45
N ASP A 91 10.90 -6.36 12.16
CA ASP A 91 11.52 -7.48 12.88
C ASP A 91 11.00 -7.61 14.33
N SER A 92 10.08 -6.73 14.73
CA SER A 92 9.44 -6.76 16.04
C SER A 92 7.98 -6.30 15.94
N PRO A 93 7.13 -6.66 16.93
CA PRO A 93 5.75 -6.20 16.96
C PRO A 93 5.70 -4.69 17.25
N ILE A 94 5.40 -3.90 16.22
CA ILE A 94 5.17 -2.46 16.31
C ILE A 94 3.74 -2.13 15.88
N TYR A 95 3.17 -1.08 16.43
CA TYR A 95 1.83 -0.62 16.10
C TYR A 95 1.72 0.90 16.22
N GLU A 96 0.79 1.48 15.50
CA GLU A 96 0.46 2.91 15.60
C GLU A 96 -0.66 3.07 16.65
N PRO A 97 -0.41 3.87 17.73
CA PRO A 97 -1.30 3.88 18.91
C PRO A 97 -2.73 4.34 18.66
N GLU A 98 -2.97 5.17 17.64
CA GLU A 98 -4.30 5.67 17.29
C GLU A 98 -5.06 4.75 16.32
N GLY A 99 -4.44 3.64 15.88
CA GLY A 99 -5.07 2.66 14.98
C GLY A 99 -5.21 3.14 13.53
N ARG A 100 -4.46 4.15 13.11
CA ARG A 100 -4.47 4.69 11.73
C ARG A 100 -3.72 3.80 10.76
N LEU A 101 -2.83 2.94 11.25
CA LEU A 101 -2.17 1.88 10.50
C LEU A 101 -2.66 0.51 10.97
N HIS A 102 -2.71 -0.44 10.05
CA HIS A 102 -2.86 -1.83 10.42
C HIS A 102 -1.51 -2.40 10.87
N ALA A 103 -1.52 -3.21 11.92
CA ALA A 103 -0.38 -3.96 12.39
C ALA A 103 -0.75 -5.45 12.47
N PHE A 104 0.03 -6.31 11.82
CA PHE A 104 -0.24 -7.76 11.75
C PHE A 104 1.05 -8.57 11.84
N PRO A 105 0.96 -9.85 12.25
CA PRO A 105 1.99 -10.83 11.93
C PRO A 105 2.19 -10.91 10.41
N HIS A 106 3.43 -10.98 9.97
CA HIS A 106 3.76 -11.21 8.56
C HIS A 106 3.55 -12.68 8.20
N SER A 107 3.42 -13.01 6.90
CA SER A 107 3.38 -14.39 6.42
C SER A 107 4.73 -15.14 6.57
N LEU A 108 5.81 -14.42 6.85
CA LEU A 108 7.10 -15.02 7.22
C LEU A 108 7.20 -15.17 8.73
N PRO A 109 7.75 -16.33 9.20
CA PRO A 109 7.95 -16.58 10.63
C PRO A 109 8.80 -15.50 11.30
N GLY A 110 8.39 -15.09 12.52
CA GLY A 110 9.14 -14.14 13.34
C GLY A 110 9.18 -12.70 12.81
N LYS A 111 8.32 -12.36 11.84
CA LYS A 111 8.20 -11.00 11.30
C LYS A 111 6.79 -10.44 11.47
N TRP A 112 6.72 -9.12 11.48
CA TRP A 112 5.48 -8.34 11.54
C TRP A 112 5.42 -7.35 10.38
N HIS A 113 4.32 -6.65 10.24
CA HIS A 113 4.23 -5.56 9.29
C HIS A 113 3.28 -4.45 9.75
N LEU A 114 3.57 -3.25 9.30
CA LEU A 114 2.64 -2.14 9.28
C LEU A 114 2.07 -1.96 7.88
N MET A 115 0.80 -1.58 7.81
CA MET A 115 0.14 -1.33 6.52
C MET A 115 -0.74 -0.08 6.60
N GLY A 116 -0.47 0.88 5.71
CA GLY A 116 -1.33 2.04 5.45
C GLY A 116 -2.13 1.82 4.18
N VAL A 117 -3.40 2.22 4.19
CA VAL A 117 -4.33 2.03 3.06
C VAL A 117 -4.96 3.35 2.70
N MET A 118 -4.74 3.78 1.46
CA MET A 118 -5.37 4.93 0.81
C MET A 118 -6.49 4.43 -0.12
N LEU A 119 -7.71 4.95 0.04
CA LEU A 119 -8.87 4.42 -0.70
C LEU A 119 -8.89 4.80 -2.18
N SER A 120 -8.39 5.98 -2.54
CA SER A 120 -8.46 6.51 -3.91
C SER A 120 -7.08 6.91 -4.43
N ALA A 121 -6.24 5.93 -4.81
CA ALA A 121 -4.91 6.17 -5.37
C ALA A 121 -4.95 6.31 -6.90
N ALA A 122 -4.59 5.30 -7.69
CA ALA A 122 -4.74 5.41 -9.15
C ALA A 122 -6.22 5.52 -9.58
N GLY A 123 -7.14 5.18 -8.69
CA GLY A 123 -8.55 5.47 -8.81
C GLY A 123 -8.85 6.97 -8.99
N SER A 124 -8.07 7.85 -8.33
CA SER A 124 -8.22 9.31 -8.49
C SER A 124 -7.88 9.78 -9.91
N LEU A 125 -6.80 9.26 -10.50
CA LEU A 125 -6.46 9.59 -11.88
C LEU A 125 -7.49 9.02 -12.87
N ARG A 126 -8.00 7.81 -12.61
CA ARG A 126 -9.06 7.22 -13.43
C ARG A 126 -10.34 8.06 -13.36
N TRP A 127 -10.80 8.41 -12.15
CA TRP A 127 -11.95 9.29 -11.97
C TRP A 127 -11.75 10.64 -12.68
N TYR A 128 -10.59 11.25 -12.51
CA TYR A 128 -10.27 12.53 -13.15
C TYR A 128 -10.36 12.43 -14.68
N ARG A 129 -9.74 11.39 -15.28
CA ARG A 129 -9.80 11.15 -16.72
C ARG A 129 -11.23 10.94 -17.20
N ASP A 130 -11.97 10.05 -16.55
CA ASP A 130 -13.30 9.65 -17.00
C ASP A 130 -14.32 10.81 -16.86
N THR A 131 -14.10 11.73 -15.92
CA THR A 131 -14.99 12.86 -15.62
C THR A 131 -14.59 14.15 -16.36
N LEU A 132 -13.31 14.50 -16.39
CA LEU A 132 -12.80 15.80 -16.87
C LEU A 132 -12.01 15.71 -18.18
N ALA A 133 -11.69 14.50 -18.64
CA ALA A 133 -10.98 14.24 -19.90
C ALA A 133 -11.53 12.95 -20.57
N PRO A 134 -12.86 12.81 -20.77
CA PRO A 134 -13.44 11.57 -21.24
C PRO A 134 -12.90 11.17 -22.62
N GLY A 135 -12.52 9.89 -22.76
CA GLY A 135 -11.98 9.34 -24.00
C GLY A 135 -10.51 9.63 -24.27
N VAL A 136 -9.83 10.42 -23.42
CA VAL A 136 -8.39 10.69 -23.56
C VAL A 136 -7.60 9.47 -23.05
N ALA A 137 -6.60 9.04 -23.80
CA ALA A 137 -5.68 7.99 -23.36
C ALA A 137 -4.79 8.51 -22.21
N TYR A 138 -4.35 7.60 -21.32
CA TYR A 138 -3.49 8.01 -20.19
C TYR A 138 -2.20 8.69 -20.65
N ASP A 139 -1.57 8.20 -21.70
CA ASP A 139 -0.32 8.78 -22.20
C ASP A 139 -0.52 10.21 -22.72
N ASP A 140 -1.63 10.49 -23.41
CA ASP A 140 -1.99 11.81 -23.89
C ASP A 140 -2.36 12.78 -22.76
N LEU A 141 -2.92 12.25 -21.67
CA LEU A 141 -3.23 13.03 -20.47
C LEU A 141 -1.98 13.36 -19.66
N LEU A 142 -1.05 12.41 -19.55
CA LEU A 142 0.16 12.54 -18.73
C LEU A 142 1.29 13.30 -19.41
N ALA A 143 1.41 13.25 -20.74
CA ALA A 143 2.49 13.92 -21.46
C ALA A 143 2.52 15.45 -21.24
N PRO A 144 1.39 16.20 -21.33
CA PRO A 144 1.38 17.62 -20.99
C PRO A 144 1.66 17.87 -19.50
N ALA A 145 1.22 16.99 -18.60
CA ALA A 145 1.44 17.11 -17.16
C ALA A 145 2.93 16.97 -16.79
N ALA A 146 3.71 16.24 -17.58
CA ALA A 146 5.16 16.11 -17.38
C ALA A 146 5.91 17.43 -17.60
N ALA A 147 5.37 18.35 -18.40
CA ALA A 147 5.95 19.67 -18.66
C ALA A 147 5.59 20.72 -17.59
N ILE A 148 4.65 20.42 -16.70
CA ILE A 148 4.26 21.33 -15.62
C ILE A 148 5.35 21.31 -14.52
N PRO A 149 5.69 22.45 -13.93
CA PRO A 149 6.65 22.51 -12.82
C PRO A 149 6.23 21.65 -11.63
N THR A 150 7.22 21.15 -10.90
CA THR A 150 7.04 20.45 -9.62
C THR A 150 6.23 21.29 -8.65
N GLY A 151 5.19 20.68 -8.05
CA GLY A 151 4.24 21.37 -7.16
C GLY A 151 3.09 22.06 -7.89
N SER A 152 2.90 21.79 -9.21
CA SER A 152 1.72 22.22 -10.00
C SER A 152 1.38 23.71 -9.87
N ASP A 153 2.42 24.59 -9.78
CA ASP A 153 2.28 26.03 -9.53
C ASP A 153 1.42 26.38 -8.30
N GLY A 154 1.47 25.53 -7.27
CA GLY A 154 0.74 25.71 -6.01
C GLY A 154 -0.67 25.13 -6.00
N LEU A 155 -1.08 24.42 -7.04
CA LEU A 155 -2.34 23.69 -7.07
C LEU A 155 -2.20 22.36 -6.32
N LEU A 156 -3.03 22.14 -5.30
CA LEU A 156 -3.08 20.90 -4.52
C LEU A 156 -4.37 20.13 -4.79
N PHE A 157 -4.30 18.83 -4.69
CA PHE A 157 -5.44 17.93 -4.78
C PHE A 157 -5.53 17.03 -3.55
N LEU A 158 -6.71 17.00 -2.89
CA LEU A 158 -7.05 16.04 -1.85
C LEU A 158 -7.73 14.82 -2.49
N PRO A 159 -7.15 13.62 -2.41
CA PRO A 159 -7.66 12.44 -3.13
C PRO A 159 -8.78 11.68 -2.41
N TYR A 160 -9.49 12.26 -1.46
CA TYR A 160 -10.48 11.59 -0.59
C TYR A 160 -11.84 11.41 -1.26
N LEU A 161 -11.86 10.89 -2.50
CA LEU A 161 -13.06 10.79 -3.33
C LEU A 161 -14.12 9.82 -2.79
N THR A 162 -13.73 8.87 -1.94
CA THR A 162 -14.59 7.83 -1.35
C THR A 162 -14.48 7.79 0.17
N GLY A 163 -14.21 8.93 0.79
CA GLY A 163 -13.71 8.97 2.15
C GLY A 163 -12.23 8.60 2.20
N GLU A 164 -11.68 8.39 3.39
CA GLU A 164 -10.30 7.94 3.56
C GLU A 164 -10.18 6.99 4.76
N ARG A 165 -9.08 6.20 4.77
CA ARG A 165 -8.74 5.28 5.85
C ARG A 165 -7.44 5.71 6.55
N THR A 166 -6.34 5.86 5.82
CA THR A 166 -5.04 6.32 6.33
C THR A 166 -4.65 7.62 5.66
N PRO A 167 -4.35 8.68 6.38
CA PRO A 167 -4.18 8.83 7.84
C PRO A 167 -5.46 9.20 8.59
N HIS A 168 -6.56 9.40 7.90
CA HIS A 168 -7.81 9.94 8.44
C HIS A 168 -8.94 8.91 8.25
N PRO A 169 -9.26 8.08 9.26
CA PRO A 169 -10.35 7.12 9.16
C PRO A 169 -11.71 7.86 9.16
N ASP A 170 -12.01 8.51 8.05
CA ASP A 170 -13.18 9.37 7.88
C ASP A 170 -13.94 9.05 6.58
N PRO A 171 -15.11 8.40 6.66
CA PRO A 171 -15.94 8.13 5.49
C PRO A 171 -16.58 9.39 4.89
N LEU A 172 -16.59 10.52 5.62
CA LEU A 172 -17.15 11.78 5.17
C LEU A 172 -16.14 12.68 4.47
N ALA A 173 -14.85 12.35 4.50
CA ALA A 173 -13.83 13.08 3.76
C ALA A 173 -14.17 13.14 2.26
N ARG A 174 -13.86 14.26 1.62
CA ARG A 174 -14.15 14.52 0.20
C ARG A 174 -12.90 14.96 -0.56
N GLY A 175 -12.87 14.66 -1.85
CA GLY A 175 -11.87 15.18 -2.78
C GLY A 175 -12.02 16.69 -2.98
N ALA A 176 -10.90 17.41 -3.15
CA ALA A 176 -10.90 18.82 -3.40
C ALA A 176 -9.66 19.27 -4.19
N PHE A 177 -9.84 20.25 -5.09
CA PHE A 177 -8.75 21.04 -5.65
C PHE A 177 -8.64 22.34 -4.89
N ILE A 178 -7.45 22.67 -4.40
CA ILE A 178 -7.18 23.88 -3.61
C ILE A 178 -6.09 24.72 -4.28
N GLY A 179 -6.31 26.03 -4.40
CA GLY A 179 -5.35 26.95 -4.98
C GLY A 179 -5.55 27.24 -6.47
N LEU A 180 -6.71 26.88 -7.06
CA LEU A 180 -7.01 27.19 -8.47
C LEU A 180 -6.93 28.69 -8.78
N THR A 181 -6.27 29.01 -9.88
CA THR A 181 -6.24 30.35 -10.49
C THR A 181 -6.47 30.23 -11.99
N VAL A 182 -6.67 31.35 -12.67
CA VAL A 182 -6.86 31.40 -14.14
C VAL A 182 -5.65 30.89 -14.94
N ARG A 183 -4.48 30.71 -14.31
CA ARG A 183 -3.27 30.20 -14.95
C ARG A 183 -3.24 28.68 -15.05
N HIS A 184 -4.01 27.98 -14.22
CA HIS A 184 -3.99 26.52 -14.18
C HIS A 184 -4.77 25.93 -15.35
N SER A 185 -4.10 25.10 -16.11
CA SER A 185 -4.66 24.30 -17.22
C SER A 185 -5.01 22.88 -16.77
N GLN A 186 -5.63 22.11 -17.67
CA GLN A 186 -5.86 20.67 -17.47
C GLN A 186 -4.59 19.92 -17.10
N ALA A 187 -3.43 20.28 -17.69
CA ALA A 187 -2.14 19.65 -17.38
C ALA A 187 -1.71 19.89 -15.92
N HIS A 188 -1.94 21.08 -15.39
CA HIS A 188 -1.69 21.37 -13.95
C HIS A 188 -2.61 20.52 -13.06
N MET A 189 -3.89 20.42 -13.39
CA MET A 189 -4.84 19.60 -12.63
C MET A 189 -4.46 18.12 -12.67
N THR A 190 -4.05 17.61 -13.84
CA THR A 190 -3.56 16.24 -13.98
C THR A 190 -2.36 15.99 -13.08
N ARG A 191 -1.36 16.88 -13.12
CA ARG A 191 -0.18 16.78 -12.27
C ARG A 191 -0.53 16.87 -10.78
N ALA A 192 -1.41 17.80 -10.40
CA ALA A 192 -1.87 17.94 -9.01
C ALA A 192 -2.55 16.67 -8.49
N VAL A 193 -3.30 15.94 -9.34
CA VAL A 193 -3.86 14.62 -8.96
C VAL A 193 -2.77 13.60 -8.65
N LEU A 194 -1.72 13.51 -9.49
CA LEU A 194 -0.59 12.59 -9.24
C LEU A 194 0.15 12.95 -7.95
N GLU A 195 0.41 14.23 -7.74
CA GLU A 195 1.09 14.78 -6.56
C GLU A 195 0.25 14.61 -5.29
N GLY A 196 -1.05 14.87 -5.35
CA GLY A 196 -1.97 14.70 -4.21
C GLY A 196 -2.06 13.24 -3.75
N VAL A 197 -2.10 12.29 -4.67
CA VAL A 197 -2.01 10.85 -4.35
C VAL A 197 -0.67 10.53 -3.70
N ALA A 198 0.43 11.07 -4.22
CA ALA A 198 1.76 10.84 -3.64
C ALA A 198 1.86 11.40 -2.21
N PHE A 199 1.28 12.58 -1.94
CA PHE A 199 1.21 13.16 -0.60
C PHE A 199 0.39 12.29 0.38
N GLY A 200 -0.78 11.80 -0.05
CA GLY A 200 -1.61 10.92 0.79
C GLY A 200 -0.90 9.58 1.08
N LEU A 201 -0.15 9.04 0.13
CA LEU A 201 0.69 7.87 0.38
C LEU A 201 1.83 8.18 1.35
N ARG A 202 2.44 9.36 1.25
CA ARG A 202 3.47 9.83 2.17
C ARG A 202 2.98 9.88 3.62
N ASP A 203 1.72 10.22 3.88
CA ASP A 203 1.15 10.18 5.22
C ASP A 203 1.33 8.80 5.88
N SER A 204 1.18 7.71 5.12
CA SER A 204 1.44 6.35 5.62
C SER A 204 2.90 6.15 6.03
N PHE A 205 3.85 6.66 5.23
CA PHE A 205 5.29 6.57 5.54
C PHE A 205 5.64 7.36 6.81
N GLU A 206 5.08 8.55 6.97
CA GLU A 206 5.33 9.37 8.16
C GLU A 206 4.74 8.72 9.43
N LEU A 207 3.55 8.11 9.33
CA LEU A 207 2.97 7.35 10.45
C LEU A 207 3.81 6.11 10.80
N MET A 208 4.35 5.38 9.81
CA MET A 208 5.21 4.22 10.04
C MET A 208 6.52 4.63 10.73
N LYS A 209 7.13 5.73 10.29
CA LYS A 209 8.34 6.28 10.95
C LYS A 209 8.04 6.69 12.40
N ALA A 210 6.90 7.36 12.63
CA ALA A 210 6.48 7.77 13.98
C ALA A 210 6.17 6.57 14.88
N ALA A 211 5.71 5.45 14.33
CA ALA A 211 5.49 4.20 15.04
C ALA A 211 6.77 3.42 15.35
N GLY A 212 7.93 3.89 14.90
CA GLY A 212 9.23 3.30 15.20
C GLY A 212 9.84 2.44 14.08
N LEU A 213 9.27 2.46 12.87
CA LEU A 213 9.92 1.82 11.74
C LEU A 213 11.27 2.49 11.45
N SER A 214 12.30 1.69 11.21
CA SER A 214 13.61 2.19 10.82
C SER A 214 13.59 2.96 9.50
N ALA A 215 14.70 3.60 9.16
CA ALA A 215 14.82 4.39 7.93
C ALA A 215 14.46 3.56 6.68
N ILE A 216 13.53 4.07 5.89
CA ILE A 216 13.14 3.46 4.60
C ILE A 216 14.25 3.69 3.60
N ARG A 217 14.81 2.58 3.07
CA ARG A 217 15.93 2.58 2.14
C ARG A 217 15.49 2.45 0.69
N GLN A 218 14.41 1.68 0.46
CA GLN A 218 13.94 1.34 -0.87
C GLN A 218 12.43 1.11 -0.87
N VAL A 219 11.76 1.60 -1.93
CA VAL A 219 10.33 1.38 -2.15
C VAL A 219 10.15 0.54 -3.41
N ARG A 220 9.59 -0.66 -3.27
CA ARG A 220 9.27 -1.56 -4.37
C ARG A 220 7.85 -1.30 -4.85
N VAL A 221 7.73 -0.64 -6.00
CA VAL A 221 6.44 -0.20 -6.52
C VAL A 221 5.84 -1.21 -7.50
N SER A 222 4.53 -1.44 -7.37
CA SER A 222 3.74 -2.31 -8.25
C SER A 222 2.38 -1.69 -8.59
N GLY A 223 1.61 -2.36 -9.44
CA GLY A 223 0.28 -1.90 -9.84
C GLY A 223 0.25 -1.04 -11.09
N GLY A 224 -0.96 -0.68 -11.53
CA GLY A 224 -1.16 0.02 -12.81
C GLY A 224 -0.53 1.41 -12.86
N GLY A 225 -0.58 2.17 -11.77
CA GLY A 225 0.00 3.51 -11.68
C GLY A 225 1.53 3.50 -11.77
N ALA A 226 2.17 2.42 -11.34
CA ALA A 226 3.62 2.26 -11.41
C ALA A 226 4.17 2.17 -12.85
N ARG A 227 3.31 1.99 -13.85
CA ARG A 227 3.72 1.97 -15.28
C ARG A 227 4.14 3.35 -15.77
N SER A 228 3.61 4.44 -15.19
CA SER A 228 3.94 5.81 -15.58
C SER A 228 5.32 6.23 -15.05
N PRO A 229 6.31 6.55 -15.92
CA PRO A 229 7.59 7.10 -15.48
C PRO A 229 7.43 8.40 -14.71
N LEU A 230 6.53 9.29 -15.17
CA LEU A 230 6.22 10.55 -14.48
C LEU A 230 5.74 10.30 -13.04
N TRP A 231 4.83 9.36 -12.86
CA TRP A 231 4.30 9.11 -11.51
C TRP A 231 5.32 8.45 -10.59
N ARG A 232 6.16 7.55 -11.13
CA ARG A 232 7.29 7.00 -10.36
C ARG A 232 8.26 8.09 -9.90
N GLN A 233 8.57 9.08 -10.78
CA GLN A 233 9.43 10.20 -10.40
C GLN A 233 8.78 11.06 -9.32
N ILE A 234 7.52 11.46 -9.47
CA ILE A 234 6.77 12.21 -8.46
C ILE A 234 6.78 11.48 -7.11
N LEU A 235 6.53 10.16 -7.12
CA LEU A 235 6.55 9.35 -5.89
C LEU A 235 7.95 9.31 -5.26
N ALA A 236 9.01 9.10 -6.07
CA ALA A 236 10.38 9.10 -5.57
C ALA A 236 10.71 10.44 -4.88
N ASP A 237 10.36 11.54 -5.53
CA ASP A 237 10.64 12.90 -5.06
C ASP A 237 9.82 13.25 -3.81
N VAL A 238 8.51 12.90 -3.78
CA VAL A 238 7.63 13.15 -2.62
C VAL A 238 8.05 12.30 -1.41
N LEU A 239 8.46 11.04 -1.63
CA LEU A 239 8.87 10.14 -0.56
C LEU A 239 10.33 10.34 -0.13
N GLY A 240 11.14 11.04 -0.95
CA GLY A 240 12.57 11.20 -0.73
C GLY A 240 13.32 9.85 -0.70
N SER A 241 12.85 8.87 -1.46
CA SER A 241 13.32 7.48 -1.42
C SER A 241 13.42 6.89 -2.81
N GLU A 242 14.40 6.00 -3.02
CA GLU A 242 14.52 5.26 -4.28
C GLU A 242 13.29 4.38 -4.49
N LEU A 243 12.64 4.53 -5.66
CA LEU A 243 11.61 3.61 -6.13
C LEU A 243 12.21 2.60 -7.11
N VAL A 244 11.88 1.32 -6.92
CA VAL A 244 12.31 0.26 -7.83
C VAL A 244 11.12 -0.55 -8.32
N THR A 245 11.23 -1.04 -9.56
CA THR A 245 10.37 -2.08 -10.12
C THR A 245 11.08 -3.42 -10.05
N VAL A 246 10.32 -4.51 -9.98
CA VAL A 246 10.85 -5.87 -9.90
C VAL A 246 10.35 -6.73 -11.06
N ASN A 247 10.97 -7.89 -11.24
CA ASN A 247 10.70 -8.84 -12.34
C ASN A 247 9.38 -9.61 -12.21
N THR A 248 8.52 -9.27 -11.26
CA THR A 248 7.20 -9.90 -11.08
C THR A 248 6.09 -8.86 -11.15
N THR A 249 4.97 -9.25 -11.77
CA THR A 249 3.72 -8.48 -11.82
C THR A 249 2.62 -9.11 -10.96
N GLU A 250 2.77 -10.40 -10.62
CA GLU A 250 1.79 -11.22 -9.90
C GLU A 250 2.16 -11.34 -8.41
N GLY A 251 2.38 -10.20 -7.74
CA GLY A 251 2.94 -10.12 -6.40
C GLY A 251 2.40 -11.16 -5.41
N ALA A 252 1.07 -11.18 -5.18
CA ALA A 252 0.46 -12.06 -4.18
C ALA A 252 0.54 -13.55 -4.58
N ALA A 253 0.25 -13.89 -5.83
CA ALA A 253 0.32 -15.26 -6.31
C ALA A 253 1.76 -15.79 -6.32
N TYR A 254 2.71 -14.94 -6.74
CA TYR A 254 4.13 -15.28 -6.72
C TYR A 254 4.65 -15.45 -5.28
N GLY A 255 4.26 -14.58 -4.37
CA GLY A 255 4.62 -14.70 -2.96
C GLY A 255 4.06 -15.97 -2.31
N ALA A 256 2.81 -16.34 -2.63
CA ALA A 256 2.23 -17.61 -2.17
C ALA A 256 3.03 -18.80 -2.70
N ALA A 257 3.51 -18.76 -3.95
CA ALA A 257 4.37 -19.80 -4.51
C ALA A 257 5.74 -19.86 -3.80
N LEU A 258 6.34 -18.72 -3.44
CA LEU A 258 7.59 -18.69 -2.68
C LEU A 258 7.41 -19.28 -1.27
N LEU A 259 6.31 -18.91 -0.56
CA LEU A 259 5.98 -19.48 0.74
C LEU A 259 5.81 -21.01 0.67
N ALA A 260 5.13 -21.51 -0.37
CA ALA A 260 4.99 -22.94 -0.62
C ALA A 260 6.34 -23.61 -0.90
N GLY A 261 7.22 -22.96 -1.67
CA GLY A 261 8.56 -23.44 -1.96
C GLY A 261 9.43 -23.58 -0.71
N VAL A 262 9.35 -22.60 0.20
CA VAL A 262 10.04 -22.66 1.51
C VAL A 262 9.50 -23.82 2.34
N GLY A 263 8.18 -23.95 2.48
CA GLY A 263 7.56 -25.06 3.21
C GLY A 263 7.87 -26.44 2.63
N ALA A 264 8.05 -26.52 1.31
CA ALA A 264 8.46 -27.74 0.62
C ALA A 264 9.99 -28.01 0.65
N GLY A 265 10.78 -27.10 1.24
CA GLY A 265 12.23 -27.25 1.42
C GLY A 265 13.08 -26.86 0.21
N PHE A 266 12.55 -26.11 -0.78
CA PHE A 266 13.35 -25.56 -1.89
C PHE A 266 14.31 -24.47 -1.43
N TRP A 267 13.93 -23.70 -0.39
CA TRP A 267 14.75 -22.68 0.24
C TRP A 267 14.68 -22.82 1.76
N PRO A 268 15.73 -22.42 2.49
CA PRO A 268 15.76 -22.52 3.95
C PRO A 268 14.79 -21.54 4.62
N ASP A 269 14.55 -20.37 4.00
CA ASP A 269 13.69 -19.31 4.50
C ASP A 269 13.17 -18.42 3.36
N GLY A 270 12.19 -17.55 3.70
CA GLY A 270 11.57 -16.66 2.73
C GLY A 270 12.47 -15.53 2.24
N GLU A 271 13.41 -15.06 3.06
CA GLU A 271 14.38 -14.03 2.66
C GLU A 271 15.32 -14.57 1.57
N THR A 272 15.81 -15.80 1.74
CA THR A 272 16.62 -16.48 0.74
C THR A 272 15.85 -16.72 -0.55
N ALA A 273 14.59 -17.19 -0.45
CA ALA A 273 13.73 -17.36 -1.61
C ALA A 273 13.57 -16.04 -2.38
N CYS A 274 13.27 -14.92 -1.67
CA CYS A 274 13.15 -13.62 -2.29
C CYS A 274 14.45 -13.16 -2.94
N ARG A 275 15.58 -13.28 -2.26
CA ARG A 275 16.90 -12.85 -2.75
C ARG A 275 17.32 -13.57 -4.02
N GLU A 276 16.98 -14.87 -4.15
CA GLU A 276 17.32 -15.66 -5.33
C GLU A 276 16.38 -15.45 -6.51
N THR A 277 15.14 -15.07 -6.28
CA THR A 277 14.10 -15.06 -7.31
C THR A 277 13.60 -13.67 -7.69
N VAL A 278 13.58 -12.71 -6.76
CA VAL A 278 13.14 -11.34 -7.02
C VAL A 278 14.32 -10.47 -7.40
N ARG A 279 14.23 -9.85 -8.58
CA ARG A 279 15.28 -8.98 -9.12
C ARG A 279 14.74 -7.60 -9.42
N VAL A 280 15.50 -6.56 -9.07
CA VAL A 280 15.21 -5.19 -9.49
C VAL A 280 15.40 -5.09 -11.01
N THR A 281 14.41 -4.54 -11.69
CA THR A 281 14.38 -4.35 -13.16
C THR A 281 14.49 -2.89 -13.59
N GLY A 282 14.25 -1.97 -12.67
CA GLY A 282 14.37 -0.53 -12.91
C GLY A 282 14.42 0.24 -11.60
N SER A 283 15.05 1.40 -11.62
CA SER A 283 15.19 2.30 -10.49
C SER A 283 14.79 3.72 -10.89
N THR A 284 14.22 4.46 -9.95
CA THR A 284 13.92 5.88 -10.05
C THR A 284 14.41 6.53 -8.76
N THR A 285 15.46 7.36 -8.89
CA THR A 285 16.04 8.09 -7.77
C THR A 285 15.35 9.45 -7.59
N PRO A 286 15.19 9.93 -6.35
CA PRO A 286 14.63 11.25 -6.12
C PRO A 286 15.56 12.38 -6.64
N ASP A 287 14.96 13.43 -7.19
CA ASP A 287 15.62 14.66 -7.55
C ASP A 287 15.64 15.61 -6.34
N ALA A 288 16.82 16.06 -5.91
CA ALA A 288 16.98 16.84 -4.68
C ALA A 288 16.23 18.19 -4.71
N ASP A 289 16.17 18.85 -5.88
CA ASP A 289 15.47 20.12 -6.03
C ASP A 289 13.96 19.90 -5.98
N ALA A 290 13.45 18.85 -6.61
CA ALA A 290 12.05 18.46 -6.54
C ALA A 290 11.64 18.06 -5.11
N VAL A 291 12.45 17.30 -4.40
CA VAL A 291 12.24 16.95 -2.98
C VAL A 291 12.04 18.22 -2.15
N ALA A 292 12.91 19.23 -2.31
CA ALA A 292 12.81 20.48 -1.55
C ALA A 292 11.51 21.26 -1.83
N VAL A 293 10.99 21.21 -3.07
CA VAL A 293 9.70 21.79 -3.44
C VAL A 293 8.55 21.01 -2.79
N TYR A 294 8.59 19.68 -2.88
CA TYR A 294 7.54 18.81 -2.32
C TYR A 294 7.50 18.82 -0.80
N GLU A 295 8.61 19.02 -0.11
CA GLU A 295 8.61 19.23 1.34
C GLU A 295 7.74 20.41 1.76
N LYS A 296 7.86 21.55 1.05
CA LYS A 296 7.05 22.74 1.31
C LYS A 296 5.57 22.49 0.97
N ALA A 297 5.31 21.89 -0.18
CA ALA A 297 3.95 21.60 -0.63
C ALA A 297 3.24 20.60 0.30
N TYR A 298 3.95 19.56 0.76
CA TYR A 298 3.45 18.58 1.72
C TYR A 298 3.12 19.23 3.07
N GLY A 299 3.93 20.18 3.55
CA GLY A 299 3.64 20.94 4.75
C GLY A 299 2.28 21.67 4.67
N VAL A 300 1.93 22.22 3.51
CA VAL A 300 0.61 22.84 3.26
C VAL A 300 -0.48 21.78 3.15
N TYR A 301 -0.23 20.71 2.37
CA TYR A 301 -1.17 19.60 2.14
C TYR A 301 -1.70 19.01 3.45
N ARG A 302 -0.82 18.72 4.41
CA ARG A 302 -1.20 18.17 5.72
C ARG A 302 -2.18 19.02 6.50
N GLY A 303 -2.19 20.33 6.28
CA GLY A 303 -3.12 21.28 6.92
C GLY A 303 -4.52 21.27 6.29
N LEU A 304 -4.71 20.71 5.10
CA LEU A 304 -5.96 20.86 4.36
C LEU A 304 -7.10 20.02 4.96
N TYR A 305 -6.86 18.76 5.30
CA TYR A 305 -7.91 17.93 5.88
C TYR A 305 -8.45 18.51 7.19
N PRO A 306 -7.64 18.87 8.19
CA PRO A 306 -8.15 19.51 9.40
C PRO A 306 -8.96 20.79 9.13
N ALA A 307 -8.52 21.60 8.17
CA ALA A 307 -9.22 22.83 7.80
C ALA A 307 -10.57 22.59 7.12
N LEU A 308 -10.71 21.50 6.39
CA LEU A 308 -11.90 21.19 5.59
C LEU A 308 -12.86 20.21 6.25
N LYS A 309 -12.44 19.48 7.29
CA LYS A 309 -13.20 18.42 7.95
C LYS A 309 -14.62 18.85 8.31
N GLY A 310 -14.79 19.99 9.01
CA GLY A 310 -16.10 20.52 9.37
C GLY A 310 -16.96 20.93 8.16
N THR A 311 -16.34 21.18 7.00
CA THR A 311 -17.08 21.42 5.74
C THR A 311 -17.57 20.10 5.14
N PHE A 312 -16.74 19.06 5.16
CA PHE A 312 -17.14 17.72 4.70
C PHE A 312 -18.32 17.16 5.50
N GLU A 313 -18.30 17.34 6.83
CA GLU A 313 -19.41 16.96 7.72
C GLU A 313 -20.71 17.67 7.33
N ARG A 314 -20.67 18.99 7.11
CA ARG A 314 -21.86 19.77 6.70
C ARG A 314 -22.41 19.35 5.33
N LEU A 315 -21.53 19.09 4.36
CA LEU A 315 -21.94 18.61 3.03
C LEU A 315 -22.63 17.24 3.08
N SER A 316 -22.25 16.40 4.04
CA SER A 316 -22.85 15.07 4.21
C SER A 316 -24.20 15.11 4.93
N MET A 317 -24.47 16.14 5.74
CA MET A 317 -25.79 16.31 6.41
C MET A 317 -26.87 16.81 5.47
N GLY A 318 -26.51 17.45 4.34
CA GLY A 318 -27.46 17.92 3.32
C GLY A 318 -28.03 16.81 2.42
N ASP A 319 -27.45 15.62 2.43
CA ASP A 319 -27.92 14.47 1.65
C ASP A 319 -28.99 13.63 2.40
N SER A 320 -29.48 14.11 3.55
CA SER A 320 -30.38 13.36 4.47
C SER A 320 -31.81 13.96 4.53
N GLU A 321 -32.19 14.86 3.59
CA GLU A 321 -33.57 15.39 3.45
C GLU A 321 -34.31 14.82 2.24
#